data_120786a56b3c5d4ad1e83ff0471bfff0
#
_entry.id   120786a56b3c5d4ad1e83ff0471bfff0
#
_cell.length_a   1.000
_cell.length_b   1.000
_cell.length_c   1.000
_cell.angle_alpha   90.00
_cell.angle_beta   90.00
_cell.angle_gamma   90.00
#
_symmetry.space_group_name_H-M   'P 1'
#
loop_
_entity.id
_entity.type
_entity.pdbx_description
1 polymer ?
#
loop_
_entity_poly.entity_id
_entity_poly.type
_entity_poly.pdbx_seq_one_letter_code
_entity_poly.pdbx_strand_id
1 'polypeptide(L)'
;MIKYAVTLEYIMVSPFANFKCSYKNVKRDFLDQDELNKMYKKELHIERLAEVRDCNIFSCYTGYAYVDAEALSPDDVAIGIDGNKWIIRDRYKTDNVENIPLLPIAMEIIEKYKNHPYCKSNNRLLPMNSNQRYNGYLKEIADLCGIKKKLTTHTARHTFATTVLLLNDVPMETAMELLGHTDIRTTQIYGKIVQKKVSNDMRKLKDKLIGVQEIAVSNGVKN
;
A
#
# COMPACT_ATOMS: atom_id res chain seq x y z
N MET A 1 20.80 15.76 21.50
CA MET A 1 21.35 16.10 22.84
C MET A 1 22.76 15.54 23.05
N ILE A 2 23.02 14.24 22.99
CA ILE A 2 24.36 13.65 23.27
C ILE A 2 25.46 14.21 22.34
N LYS A 3 25.22 14.31 21.03
CA LYS A 3 26.18 14.93 20.11
C LYS A 3 26.54 16.38 20.52
N TYR A 4 25.55 17.12 20.97
CA TYR A 4 25.72 18.48 21.44
C TYR A 4 26.53 18.55 22.73
N ALA A 5 26.32 17.61 23.66
CA ALA A 5 27.11 17.51 24.90
C ALA A 5 28.58 17.14 24.63
N VAL A 6 28.85 16.31 23.62
CA VAL A 6 30.23 16.03 23.16
C VAL A 6 30.86 17.26 22.51
N THR A 7 30.10 17.97 21.66
CA THR A 7 30.61 19.20 20.99
C THR A 7 30.92 20.33 21.98
N LEU A 8 30.17 20.41 23.07
CA LEU A 8 30.38 21.37 24.15
C LEU A 8 31.34 20.85 25.24
N GLU A 9 32.02 19.74 25.01
CA GLU A 9 33.00 19.13 25.92
C GLU A 9 32.45 18.76 27.32
N TYR A 10 31.11 18.70 27.50
CA TYR A 10 30.50 18.21 28.74
C TYR A 10 30.75 16.74 28.97
N ILE A 11 30.94 15.95 27.91
CA ILE A 11 31.35 14.55 27.91
C ILE A 11 32.43 14.33 26.86
N MET A 12 33.51 13.64 27.22
CA MET A 12 34.66 13.42 26.34
C MET A 12 34.35 12.48 25.17
N VAL A 13 33.54 11.48 25.40
CA VAL A 13 33.18 10.46 24.40
C VAL A 13 31.70 10.13 24.52
N SER A 14 31.02 9.93 23.38
CA SER A 14 29.64 9.48 23.40
C SER A 14 29.49 8.13 24.13
N PRO A 15 28.63 8.01 25.16
CA PRO A 15 28.39 6.74 25.84
C PRO A 15 27.80 5.66 24.89
N PHE A 16 27.34 6.05 23.69
CA PHE A 16 26.84 5.16 22.65
C PHE A 16 27.83 4.89 21.52
N ALA A 17 29.11 5.33 21.63
CA ALA A 17 30.11 5.16 20.57
C ALA A 17 30.25 3.68 20.12
N ASN A 18 30.15 2.76 21.06
CA ASN A 18 30.26 1.32 20.80
C ASN A 18 28.91 0.60 20.70
N PHE A 19 27.79 1.32 20.79
CA PHE A 19 26.46 0.73 20.72
C PHE A 19 26.05 0.48 19.27
N LYS A 20 26.01 -0.77 18.85
CA LYS A 20 25.48 -1.20 17.56
C LYS A 20 24.05 -1.65 17.74
N CYS A 21 23.10 -0.86 17.27
CA CYS A 21 21.69 -1.27 17.20
C CYS A 21 21.53 -2.33 16.10
N SER A 22 21.31 -3.58 16.49
CA SER A 22 20.96 -4.64 15.52
C SER A 22 19.45 -4.61 15.28
N TYR A 23 19.05 -4.22 14.10
CA TYR A 23 17.65 -4.35 13.68
C TYR A 23 17.39 -5.77 13.20
N LYS A 24 16.50 -6.50 13.89
CA LYS A 24 15.92 -7.70 13.31
C LYS A 24 14.93 -7.29 12.23
N ASN A 25 15.10 -7.80 11.01
CA ASN A 25 14.12 -7.60 9.96
C ASN A 25 12.78 -8.20 10.38
N VAL A 26 11.85 -7.35 10.78
CA VAL A 26 10.50 -7.75 11.14
C VAL A 26 9.75 -8.07 9.85
N LYS A 27 9.26 -9.30 9.71
CA LYS A 27 8.32 -9.65 8.64
C LYS A 27 7.08 -8.79 8.81
N ARG A 28 6.77 -8.01 7.80
CA ARG A 28 5.54 -7.22 7.77
C ARG A 28 4.47 -7.99 7.03
N ASP A 29 3.30 -8.11 7.64
CA ASP A 29 2.17 -8.78 7.03
C ASP A 29 1.52 -7.88 5.98
N PHE A 30 0.97 -8.49 4.94
CA PHE A 30 0.13 -7.89 3.93
C PHE A 30 -0.97 -8.88 3.54
N LEU A 31 -2.07 -8.38 3.02
CA LEU A 31 -3.14 -9.21 2.49
C LEU A 31 -2.73 -9.75 1.11
N ASP A 32 -2.84 -11.05 0.90
CA ASP A 32 -2.77 -11.60 -0.46
C ASP A 32 -4.07 -11.32 -1.22
N GLN A 33 -4.11 -11.67 -2.51
CA GLN A 33 -5.25 -11.35 -3.36
C GLN A 33 -6.56 -12.00 -2.88
N ASP A 34 -6.48 -13.21 -2.37
CA ASP A 34 -7.67 -13.94 -1.89
C ASP A 34 -8.20 -13.34 -0.59
N GLU A 35 -7.31 -12.99 0.34
CA GLU A 35 -7.66 -12.31 1.59
C GLU A 35 -8.24 -10.92 1.33
N LEU A 36 -7.64 -10.16 0.40
CA LEU A 36 -8.13 -8.84 -0.01
C LEU A 36 -9.53 -8.95 -0.62
N ASN A 37 -9.74 -9.90 -1.51
CA ASN A 37 -11.04 -10.17 -2.12
C ASN A 37 -12.08 -10.64 -1.10
N LYS A 38 -11.71 -11.52 -0.16
CA LYS A 38 -12.61 -11.95 0.93
C LYS A 38 -13.03 -10.76 1.78
N MET A 39 -12.11 -9.89 2.15
CA MET A 39 -12.39 -8.71 2.95
C MET A 39 -13.29 -7.72 2.19
N TYR A 40 -13.00 -7.46 0.91
CA TYR A 40 -13.80 -6.55 0.08
C TYR A 40 -15.24 -7.03 -0.10
N LYS A 41 -15.45 -8.32 -0.40
CA LYS A 41 -16.76 -8.93 -0.67
C LYS A 41 -17.53 -9.29 0.60
N LYS A 42 -16.94 -9.19 1.79
CA LYS A 42 -17.60 -9.57 3.04
C LYS A 42 -18.78 -8.63 3.32
N GLU A 43 -19.97 -9.19 3.40
CA GLU A 43 -21.14 -8.46 3.88
C GLU A 43 -21.02 -8.25 5.39
N LEU A 44 -21.07 -6.99 5.80
CA LEU A 44 -21.03 -6.56 7.18
C LEU A 44 -22.28 -5.72 7.47
N HIS A 45 -23.16 -6.24 8.32
CA HIS A 45 -24.43 -5.58 8.69
C HIS A 45 -24.22 -4.48 9.73
N ILE A 46 -23.06 -4.44 10.37
CA ILE A 46 -22.71 -3.43 11.38
C ILE A 46 -21.98 -2.29 10.67
N GLU A 47 -22.64 -1.12 10.61
CA GLU A 47 -22.17 0.06 9.86
C GLU A 47 -20.73 0.44 10.18
N ARG A 48 -20.37 0.56 11.48
CA ARG A 48 -19.00 0.90 11.90
C ARG A 48 -17.92 -0.05 11.39
N LEU A 49 -18.27 -1.35 11.22
CA LEU A 49 -17.34 -2.34 10.66
C LEU A 49 -17.25 -2.23 9.14
N ALA A 50 -18.39 -1.98 8.48
CA ALA A 50 -18.44 -1.75 7.04
C ALA A 50 -17.63 -0.50 6.65
N GLU A 51 -17.76 0.59 7.38
CA GLU A 51 -16.98 1.82 7.18
C GLU A 51 -15.47 1.56 7.32
N VAL A 52 -15.04 0.92 8.41
CA VAL A 52 -13.61 0.63 8.63
C VAL A 52 -13.07 -0.35 7.58
N ARG A 53 -13.86 -1.37 7.19
CA ARG A 53 -13.49 -2.27 6.10
C ARG A 53 -13.27 -1.49 4.80
N ASP A 54 -14.19 -0.61 4.42
CA ASP A 54 -14.13 0.15 3.18
C ASP A 54 -12.96 1.15 3.21
N CYS A 55 -12.77 1.88 4.31
CA CYS A 55 -11.62 2.75 4.49
C CYS A 55 -10.28 1.98 4.39
N ASN A 56 -10.24 0.74 4.91
CA ASN A 56 -9.03 -0.10 4.81
C ASN A 56 -8.81 -0.60 3.38
N ILE A 57 -9.88 -1.01 2.68
CA ILE A 57 -9.82 -1.37 1.26
C ILE A 57 -9.36 -0.17 0.42
N PHE A 58 -9.89 1.02 0.67
CA PHE A 58 -9.41 2.24 0.02
C PHE A 58 -7.89 2.42 0.21
N SER A 59 -7.40 2.29 1.44
CA SER A 59 -5.96 2.38 1.72
C SER A 59 -5.15 1.23 1.07
N CYS A 60 -5.75 0.05 0.88
CA CYS A 60 -5.13 -1.05 0.12
C CYS A 60 -5.02 -0.76 -1.38
N TYR A 61 -5.84 0.13 -1.94
CA TYR A 61 -5.82 0.48 -3.36
C TYR A 61 -5.23 1.85 -3.68
N THR A 62 -4.84 2.61 -2.67
CA THR A 62 -4.21 3.94 -2.82
C THR A 62 -2.86 4.05 -2.14
N GLY A 63 -2.57 3.17 -1.16
CA GLY A 63 -1.33 3.21 -0.40
C GLY A 63 -1.28 4.28 0.70
N TYR A 64 -2.33 5.08 0.89
CA TYR A 64 -2.35 6.10 1.93
C TYR A 64 -2.17 5.52 3.32
N ALA A 65 -1.31 6.18 4.12
CA ALA A 65 -1.25 5.92 5.54
C ALA A 65 -2.53 6.44 6.23
N TYR A 66 -2.85 5.91 7.40
CA TYR A 66 -4.06 6.29 8.14
C TYR A 66 -4.24 7.81 8.27
N VAL A 67 -3.19 8.51 8.69
CA VAL A 67 -3.24 9.97 8.93
C VAL A 67 -3.51 10.74 7.64
N ASP A 68 -2.90 10.30 6.55
CA ASP A 68 -3.06 10.94 5.25
C ASP A 68 -4.47 10.66 4.69
N ALA A 69 -4.95 9.41 4.79
CA ALA A 69 -6.30 9.03 4.36
C ALA A 69 -7.41 9.74 5.17
N GLU A 70 -7.23 9.89 6.50
CA GLU A 70 -8.16 10.63 7.37
C GLU A 70 -8.26 12.10 6.97
N ALA A 71 -7.17 12.68 6.53
CA ALA A 71 -7.10 14.09 6.17
C ALA A 71 -7.63 14.42 4.76
N LEU A 72 -7.87 13.40 3.90
CA LEU A 72 -8.36 13.61 2.54
C LEU A 72 -9.72 14.31 2.51
N SER A 73 -9.85 15.25 1.59
CA SER A 73 -11.08 15.98 1.29
C SER A 73 -11.53 15.75 -0.16
N PRO A 74 -12.78 16.05 -0.52
CA PRO A 74 -13.22 16.01 -1.91
C PRO A 74 -12.40 16.92 -2.84
N ASP A 75 -11.81 18.00 -2.30
CA ASP A 75 -11.01 18.97 -3.08
C ASP A 75 -9.65 18.38 -3.53
N ASP A 76 -9.18 17.32 -2.85
CA ASP A 76 -7.96 16.61 -3.24
C ASP A 76 -8.15 15.74 -4.50
N VAL A 77 -9.41 15.52 -4.94
CA VAL A 77 -9.72 14.71 -6.12
C VAL A 77 -9.78 15.59 -7.37
N ALA A 78 -8.83 15.43 -8.25
CA ALA A 78 -8.72 16.21 -9.49
C ALA A 78 -8.63 15.31 -10.73
N ILE A 79 -8.74 15.89 -11.91
CA ILE A 79 -8.48 15.21 -13.18
C ILE A 79 -6.97 15.24 -13.44
N GLY A 80 -6.38 14.08 -13.60
CA GLY A 80 -4.96 13.91 -13.91
C GLY A 80 -4.64 14.11 -15.40
N ILE A 81 -3.36 13.93 -15.73
CA ILE A 81 -2.82 14.11 -17.08
C ILE A 81 -3.39 13.11 -18.12
N ASP A 82 -3.91 12.00 -17.65
CA ASP A 82 -4.52 10.93 -18.43
C ASP A 82 -6.05 11.05 -18.58
N GLY A 83 -6.63 12.14 -18.06
CA GLY A 83 -8.07 12.36 -18.05
C GLY A 83 -8.84 11.57 -16.99
N ASN A 84 -8.19 10.74 -16.20
CA ASN A 84 -8.78 10.00 -15.10
C ASN A 84 -8.75 10.78 -13.80
N LYS A 85 -9.47 10.30 -12.78
CA LYS A 85 -9.44 10.91 -11.45
C LYS A 85 -8.19 10.47 -10.68
N TRP A 86 -7.56 11.44 -10.05
CA TRP A 86 -6.38 11.29 -9.23
C TRP A 86 -6.61 11.97 -7.89
N ILE A 87 -5.91 11.53 -6.84
CA ILE A 87 -5.71 12.34 -5.65
C ILE A 87 -4.40 13.09 -5.84
N ILE A 88 -4.47 14.43 -5.77
CA ILE A 88 -3.33 15.34 -5.92
C ILE A 88 -3.25 16.14 -4.63
N ARG A 89 -2.21 15.92 -3.84
CA ARG A 89 -2.06 16.57 -2.54
C ARG A 89 -0.61 16.74 -2.14
N ASP A 90 -0.31 17.87 -1.48
CA ASP A 90 0.95 18.08 -0.80
C ASP A 90 1.03 17.22 0.47
N ARG A 91 2.08 16.46 0.63
CA ARG A 91 2.28 15.59 1.79
C ARG A 91 2.59 16.41 3.03
N TYR A 92 1.82 16.22 4.10
CA TYR A 92 1.98 16.97 5.35
C TYR A 92 3.36 16.81 6.03
N LYS A 93 4.09 15.72 5.77
CA LYS A 93 5.39 15.41 6.40
C LYS A 93 6.62 15.62 5.53
N THR A 94 6.45 15.73 4.24
CA THR A 94 7.56 15.89 3.29
C THR A 94 7.04 16.77 2.18
N ASP A 95 7.80 17.77 1.73
CA ASP A 95 7.41 18.69 0.65
C ASP A 95 7.22 18.00 -0.74
N ASN A 96 6.91 16.72 -0.75
CA ASN A 96 6.65 15.94 -1.96
C ASN A 96 5.15 15.90 -2.25
N VAL A 97 4.78 16.23 -3.46
CA VAL A 97 3.40 16.09 -3.98
C VAL A 97 3.10 14.60 -4.14
N GLU A 98 2.01 14.13 -3.54
CA GLU A 98 1.49 12.77 -3.79
C GLU A 98 0.46 12.82 -4.91
N ASN A 99 0.78 12.19 -6.03
CA ASN A 99 -0.11 12.03 -7.17
C ASN A 99 -0.50 10.55 -7.28
N ILE A 100 -1.67 10.19 -6.78
CA ILE A 100 -2.14 8.81 -6.77
C ILE A 100 -3.31 8.64 -7.76
N PRO A 101 -3.15 7.87 -8.85
CA PRO A 101 -4.25 7.54 -9.75
C PRO A 101 -5.29 6.70 -9.00
N LEU A 102 -6.57 7.07 -9.10
CA LEU A 102 -7.65 6.37 -8.42
C LEU A 102 -8.08 5.13 -9.21
N LEU A 103 -7.78 3.97 -8.66
CA LEU A 103 -8.24 2.69 -9.18
C LEU A 103 -9.77 2.54 -8.99
N PRO A 104 -10.46 1.72 -9.82
CA PRO A 104 -11.93 1.62 -9.80
C PRO A 104 -12.53 1.35 -8.42
N ILE A 105 -11.93 0.45 -7.63
CA ILE A 105 -12.40 0.12 -6.27
C ILE A 105 -12.28 1.33 -5.32
N ALA A 106 -11.21 2.11 -5.44
CA ALA A 106 -11.05 3.32 -4.64
C ALA A 106 -12.11 4.37 -5.01
N MET A 107 -12.41 4.50 -6.30
CA MET A 107 -13.48 5.36 -6.80
C MET A 107 -14.86 4.96 -6.32
N GLU A 108 -15.17 3.66 -6.33
CA GLU A 108 -16.43 3.11 -5.82
C GLU A 108 -16.63 3.48 -4.34
N ILE A 109 -15.60 3.36 -3.54
CA ILE A 109 -15.65 3.69 -2.11
C ILE A 109 -15.87 5.21 -1.92
N ILE A 110 -15.17 6.05 -2.67
CA ILE A 110 -15.38 7.50 -2.61
C ILE A 110 -16.83 7.86 -2.95
N GLU A 111 -17.38 7.31 -4.01
CA GLU A 111 -18.75 7.61 -4.43
C GLU A 111 -19.78 7.11 -3.40
N LYS A 112 -19.54 5.92 -2.77
CA LYS A 112 -20.35 5.38 -1.71
C LYS A 112 -20.48 6.33 -0.52
N TYR A 113 -19.38 6.98 -0.10
CA TYR A 113 -19.34 7.86 1.08
C TYR A 113 -19.53 9.35 0.79
N LYS A 114 -19.68 9.75 -0.47
CA LYS A 114 -19.89 11.13 -0.90
C LYS A 114 -21.04 11.86 -0.17
N ASN A 115 -22.10 11.12 0.16
CA ASN A 115 -23.26 11.66 0.85
C ASN A 115 -23.33 11.29 2.33
N HIS A 116 -22.29 10.67 2.87
CA HIS A 116 -22.24 10.28 4.27
C HIS A 116 -22.25 11.51 5.19
N PRO A 117 -23.10 11.54 6.25
CA PRO A 117 -23.25 12.72 7.11
C PRO A 117 -21.93 13.23 7.70
N TYR A 118 -21.10 12.32 8.22
CA TYR A 118 -19.78 12.66 8.76
C TYR A 118 -18.88 13.29 7.69
N CYS A 119 -18.85 12.72 6.48
CA CYS A 119 -18.00 13.21 5.40
C CYS A 119 -18.40 14.63 4.98
N LYS A 120 -19.70 14.88 4.84
CA LYS A 120 -20.23 16.22 4.51
C LYS A 120 -19.94 17.24 5.58
N SER A 121 -20.21 16.91 6.86
CA SER A 121 -20.05 17.86 7.98
C SER A 121 -18.59 18.23 8.24
N ASN A 122 -17.64 17.35 7.94
CA ASN A 122 -16.24 17.55 8.23
C ASN A 122 -15.39 17.82 6.98
N ASN A 123 -15.99 17.93 5.80
CA ASN A 123 -15.29 18.03 4.50
C ASN A 123 -14.23 16.91 4.35
N ARG A 124 -14.66 15.66 4.57
CA ARG A 124 -13.78 14.48 4.48
C ARG A 124 -14.22 13.55 3.37
N LEU A 125 -13.24 12.89 2.76
CA LEU A 125 -13.50 11.92 1.69
C LEU A 125 -14.06 10.60 2.24
N LEU A 126 -13.65 10.22 3.45
CA LEU A 126 -13.96 8.93 4.08
C LEU A 126 -14.41 9.09 5.54
N PRO A 127 -15.31 8.23 6.05
CA PRO A 127 -15.76 8.25 7.45
C PRO A 127 -14.76 7.54 8.38
N MET A 128 -13.58 8.16 8.57
CA MET A 128 -12.50 7.57 9.37
C MET A 128 -12.76 7.72 10.87
N ASN A 129 -12.64 6.62 11.62
CA ASN A 129 -12.66 6.61 13.08
C ASN A 129 -11.27 6.88 13.66
N SER A 130 -11.15 7.15 14.98
CA SER A 130 -9.82 7.28 15.61
C SER A 130 -8.95 6.05 15.40
N ASN A 131 -7.64 6.25 15.26
CA ASN A 131 -6.67 5.18 14.93
C ASN A 131 -6.78 3.97 15.89
N GLN A 132 -7.03 4.22 17.17
CA GLN A 132 -7.20 3.15 18.16
C GLN A 132 -8.44 2.30 17.87
N ARG A 133 -9.62 2.93 17.63
CA ARG A 133 -10.86 2.24 17.27
C ARG A 133 -10.73 1.52 15.94
N TYR A 134 -10.15 2.19 14.96
CA TYR A 134 -9.90 1.63 13.63
C TYR A 134 -9.10 0.31 13.69
N ASN A 135 -7.97 0.30 14.42
CA ASN A 135 -7.18 -0.91 14.61
C ASN A 135 -7.90 -1.99 15.43
N GLY A 136 -8.79 -1.61 16.35
CA GLY A 136 -9.66 -2.53 17.07
C GLY A 136 -10.65 -3.22 16.14
N TYR A 137 -11.35 -2.46 15.31
CA TYR A 137 -12.33 -2.99 14.34
C TYR A 137 -11.67 -3.81 13.23
N LEU A 138 -10.44 -3.46 12.81
CA LEU A 138 -9.71 -4.30 11.85
C LEU A 138 -9.45 -5.72 12.37
N LYS A 139 -9.25 -5.91 13.67
CA LYS A 139 -9.09 -7.26 14.25
C LYS A 139 -10.41 -8.03 14.16
N GLU A 140 -11.52 -7.39 14.53
CA GLU A 140 -12.87 -7.98 14.43
C GLU A 140 -13.20 -8.36 12.97
N ILE A 141 -12.89 -7.48 12.02
CA ILE A 141 -13.07 -7.74 10.58
C ILE A 141 -12.19 -8.91 10.11
N ALA A 142 -10.92 -8.97 10.56
CA ALA A 142 -10.04 -10.08 10.23
C ALA A 142 -10.60 -11.42 10.69
N ASP A 143 -11.11 -11.48 11.91
CA ASP A 143 -11.75 -12.68 12.48
C ASP A 143 -13.00 -13.08 11.67
N LEU A 144 -13.88 -12.12 11.33
CA LEU A 144 -15.06 -12.35 10.51
C LEU A 144 -14.74 -12.81 9.08
N CYS A 145 -13.57 -12.44 8.55
CA CYS A 145 -13.08 -12.85 7.23
C CYS A 145 -12.25 -14.14 7.27
N GLY A 146 -11.96 -14.69 8.46
CA GLY A 146 -11.06 -15.84 8.63
C GLY A 146 -9.61 -15.53 8.27
N ILE A 147 -9.18 -14.26 8.41
CA ILE A 147 -7.82 -13.81 8.13
C ILE A 147 -6.98 -13.93 9.41
N LYS A 148 -5.99 -14.82 9.41
CA LYS A 148 -5.13 -15.08 10.58
C LYS A 148 -4.04 -14.03 10.80
N LYS A 149 -3.82 -13.15 9.83
CA LYS A 149 -2.81 -12.08 9.90
C LYS A 149 -3.28 -10.96 10.81
N LYS A 150 -2.31 -10.34 11.53
CA LYS A 150 -2.62 -9.16 12.34
C LYS A 150 -2.79 -7.95 11.43
N LEU A 151 -4.03 -7.54 11.19
CA LEU A 151 -4.32 -6.35 10.41
C LEU A 151 -4.10 -5.09 11.25
N THR A 152 -3.48 -4.11 10.62
CA THR A 152 -3.25 -2.77 11.14
C THR A 152 -3.37 -1.77 9.99
N THR A 153 -3.43 -0.48 10.30
CA THR A 153 -3.40 0.58 9.28
C THR A 153 -2.19 0.48 8.33
N HIS A 154 -1.04 0.01 8.83
CA HIS A 154 0.15 -0.21 8.01
C HIS A 154 0.04 -1.42 7.07
N THR A 155 -0.76 -2.42 7.43
CA THR A 155 -0.97 -3.61 6.59
C THR A 155 -1.59 -3.22 5.24
N ALA A 156 -2.48 -2.23 5.20
CA ALA A 156 -3.09 -1.73 3.97
C ALA A 156 -2.04 -1.19 2.99
N ARG A 157 -1.13 -0.35 3.45
CA ARG A 157 -0.06 0.21 2.62
C ARG A 157 0.92 -0.86 2.12
N HIS A 158 1.20 -1.88 2.95
CA HIS A 158 1.99 -3.03 2.51
C HIS A 158 1.24 -3.86 1.47
N THR A 159 -0.07 -4.00 1.60
CA THR A 159 -0.94 -4.67 0.62
C THR A 159 -0.94 -3.93 -0.71
N PHE A 160 -1.04 -2.60 -0.69
CA PHE A 160 -0.93 -1.79 -1.90
C PHE A 160 0.40 -2.05 -2.62
N ALA A 161 1.52 -1.87 -1.92
CA ALA A 161 2.85 -2.07 -2.50
C ALA A 161 3.03 -3.48 -3.08
N THR A 162 2.54 -4.49 -2.37
CA THR A 162 2.82 -5.89 -2.70
C THR A 162 1.78 -6.49 -3.62
N THR A 163 0.54 -6.58 -3.14
CA THR A 163 -0.54 -7.29 -3.80
C THR A 163 -1.10 -6.50 -4.98
N VAL A 164 -1.28 -5.18 -4.79
CA VAL A 164 -1.89 -4.34 -5.82
C VAL A 164 -0.88 -3.88 -6.87
N LEU A 165 0.35 -3.53 -6.49
CA LEU A 165 1.35 -3.04 -7.46
C LEU A 165 2.29 -4.15 -7.94
N LEU A 166 3.19 -4.65 -7.08
CA LEU A 166 4.29 -5.52 -7.51
C LEU A 166 3.85 -6.87 -8.06
N LEU A 167 2.77 -7.47 -7.54
CA LEU A 167 2.23 -8.73 -8.08
C LEU A 167 1.45 -8.54 -9.39
N ASN A 168 1.10 -7.31 -9.75
CA ASN A 168 0.49 -6.93 -11.03
C ASN A 168 1.49 -6.27 -11.98
N ASP A 169 2.77 -6.61 -11.86
CA ASP A 169 3.84 -6.21 -12.77
C ASP A 169 4.13 -4.70 -12.83
N VAL A 170 3.66 -3.90 -11.85
CA VAL A 170 4.04 -2.49 -11.73
C VAL A 170 5.53 -2.42 -11.37
N PRO A 171 6.35 -1.62 -12.09
CA PRO A 171 7.76 -1.45 -11.79
C PRO A 171 8.02 -0.99 -10.37
N MET A 172 9.17 -1.41 -9.80
CA MET A 172 9.54 -1.04 -8.41
C MET A 172 9.68 0.47 -8.25
N GLU A 173 10.20 1.14 -9.27
CA GLU A 173 10.41 2.59 -9.31
C GLU A 173 9.06 3.34 -9.21
N THR A 174 8.07 2.90 -10.00
CA THR A 174 6.71 3.45 -9.96
C THR A 174 6.04 3.17 -8.60
N ALA A 175 6.23 1.97 -8.04
CA ALA A 175 5.71 1.64 -6.72
C ALA A 175 6.35 2.50 -5.62
N MET A 176 7.65 2.82 -5.73
CA MET A 176 8.34 3.72 -4.81
C MET A 176 7.78 5.13 -4.87
N GLU A 177 7.56 5.66 -6.06
CA GLU A 177 6.98 6.99 -6.29
C GLU A 177 5.59 7.09 -5.70
N LEU A 178 4.69 6.14 -6.03
CA LEU A 178 3.32 6.08 -5.48
C LEU A 178 3.30 5.91 -3.95
N LEU A 179 4.34 5.31 -3.36
CA LEU A 179 4.50 5.21 -1.92
C LEU A 179 5.21 6.42 -1.31
N GLY A 180 5.75 7.34 -2.11
CA GLY A 180 6.55 8.46 -1.63
C GLY A 180 7.79 8.00 -0.84
N HIS A 181 8.41 6.89 -1.24
CA HIS A 181 9.63 6.39 -0.64
C HIS A 181 10.85 7.00 -1.32
N THR A 182 11.70 7.68 -0.56
CA THR A 182 12.97 8.28 -1.05
C THR A 182 14.11 7.26 -1.12
N ASP A 183 14.00 6.10 -0.45
CA ASP A 183 15.02 5.05 -0.43
C ASP A 183 14.43 3.71 -0.88
N ILE A 184 15.05 3.12 -1.90
CA ILE A 184 14.71 1.80 -2.46
C ILE A 184 14.75 0.69 -1.40
N ARG A 185 15.62 0.81 -0.39
CA ARG A 185 15.71 -0.14 0.72
C ARG A 185 14.41 -0.28 1.48
N THR A 186 13.62 0.79 1.57
CA THR A 186 12.30 0.78 2.20
C THR A 186 11.32 -0.11 1.42
N THR A 187 11.50 -0.20 0.10
CA THR A 187 10.69 -1.03 -0.79
C THR A 187 11.26 -2.45 -0.92
N GLN A 188 12.58 -2.65 -0.73
CA GLN A 188 13.23 -3.97 -0.70
C GLN A 188 12.74 -4.90 0.44
N ILE A 189 12.05 -4.35 1.44
CA ILE A 189 11.35 -5.15 2.48
C ILE A 189 10.40 -6.19 1.84
N TYR A 190 9.98 -5.95 0.61
CA TYR A 190 9.13 -6.83 -0.20
C TYR A 190 9.89 -7.93 -0.97
N GLY A 191 11.17 -8.17 -0.63
CA GLY A 191 12.07 -9.10 -1.35
C GLY A 191 11.58 -10.55 -1.52
N LYS A 192 10.65 -11.03 -0.65
CA LYS A 192 10.00 -12.33 -0.86
C LYS A 192 9.06 -12.37 -2.06
N ILE A 193 8.53 -11.21 -2.45
CA ILE A 193 7.66 -11.06 -3.62
C ILE A 193 8.49 -11.13 -4.87
N VAL A 194 9.72 -10.61 -4.82
CA VAL A 194 10.68 -10.70 -5.93
C VAL A 194 10.89 -12.16 -6.34
N GLN A 195 11.00 -13.11 -5.41
CA GLN A 195 11.16 -14.52 -5.75
C GLN A 195 9.93 -15.10 -6.46
N LYS A 196 8.71 -14.78 -6.01
CA LYS A 196 7.47 -15.21 -6.69
C LYS A 196 7.34 -14.56 -8.06
N LYS A 197 7.71 -13.29 -8.18
CA LYS A 197 7.73 -12.57 -9.46
C LYS A 197 8.76 -13.17 -10.39
N VAL A 198 9.99 -13.39 -9.95
CA VAL A 198 11.03 -14.06 -10.74
C VAL A 198 10.55 -15.41 -11.27
N SER A 199 9.92 -16.24 -10.43
CA SER A 199 9.36 -17.52 -10.86
C SER A 199 8.30 -17.36 -11.95
N ASN A 200 7.39 -16.38 -11.80
CA ASN A 200 6.35 -16.11 -12.80
C ASN A 200 6.93 -15.56 -14.10
N ASP A 201 7.87 -14.64 -14.02
CA ASP A 201 8.51 -14.01 -15.18
C ASP A 201 9.34 -15.05 -15.97
N MET A 202 10.07 -15.90 -15.25
CA MET A 202 10.80 -17.01 -15.88
C MET A 202 9.88 -18.04 -16.53
N ARG A 203 8.69 -18.29 -15.95
CA ARG A 203 7.68 -19.14 -16.60
C ARG A 203 7.16 -18.52 -17.89
N LYS A 204 6.77 -17.22 -17.86
CA LYS A 204 6.32 -16.47 -19.05
C LYS A 204 7.41 -16.46 -20.13
N LEU A 205 8.68 -16.28 -19.75
CA LEU A 205 9.82 -16.31 -20.67
C LEU A 205 9.99 -17.69 -21.28
N LYS A 206 9.91 -18.77 -20.48
CA LYS A 206 9.99 -20.15 -20.96
C LYS A 206 8.90 -20.44 -22.00
N ASP A 207 7.66 -20.05 -21.72
CA ASP A 207 6.52 -20.25 -22.63
C ASP A 207 6.74 -19.51 -23.97
N LYS A 208 7.25 -18.27 -23.91
CA LYS A 208 7.62 -17.50 -25.12
C LYS A 208 8.72 -18.19 -25.94
N LEU A 209 9.76 -18.70 -25.28
CA LEU A 209 10.88 -19.36 -25.99
C LEU A 209 10.46 -20.69 -26.61
N ILE A 210 9.57 -21.46 -25.99
CA ILE A 210 9.00 -22.69 -26.54
C ILE A 210 8.15 -22.35 -27.77
N GLY A 211 7.27 -21.34 -27.71
CA GLY A 211 6.46 -20.92 -28.85
C GLY A 211 7.31 -20.45 -30.06
N VAL A 212 8.44 -19.80 -29.80
CA VAL A 212 9.38 -19.41 -30.87
C VAL A 212 10.04 -20.64 -31.54
N GLN A 213 10.37 -21.68 -30.76
CA GLN A 213 10.94 -22.92 -31.30
C GLN A 213 9.92 -23.70 -32.17
N GLU A 214 8.66 -23.76 -31.77
CA GLU A 214 7.61 -24.41 -32.55
C GLU A 214 7.35 -23.69 -33.89
N ILE A 215 7.39 -22.36 -33.92
CA ILE A 215 7.27 -21.58 -35.16
C ILE A 215 8.47 -21.77 -36.06
N ALA A 216 9.68 -21.86 -35.51
CA ALA A 216 10.90 -22.10 -36.27
C ALA A 216 10.91 -23.50 -36.89
N VAL A 217 10.41 -24.52 -36.18
CA VAL A 217 10.30 -25.91 -36.70
C VAL A 217 9.22 -26.01 -37.77
N SER A 218 8.08 -25.33 -37.60
CA SER A 218 6.99 -25.33 -38.59
C SER A 218 7.36 -24.63 -39.91
N ASN A 219 8.24 -23.64 -39.87
CA ASN A 219 8.73 -22.90 -41.04
C ASN A 219 9.94 -23.58 -41.71
N GLY A 220 10.62 -24.49 -41.01
CA GLY A 220 11.78 -25.27 -41.55
C GLY A 220 11.44 -26.54 -42.32
N VAL A 221 10.17 -26.91 -42.44
CA VAL A 221 9.69 -28.13 -43.14
C VAL A 221 9.13 -27.83 -44.54
N LYS A 222 9.40 -26.66 -45.10
CA LYS A 222 9.10 -26.34 -46.52
C LYS A 222 10.38 -26.04 -47.26
N ASN A 223 11.11 -27.10 -47.61
CA ASN A 223 12.06 -27.16 -48.72
C ASN A 223 12.08 -28.58 -49.28
#